data_143bd36e6c664a74fa4e766d8df72876
#
_entry.id   143bd36e6c664a74fa4e766d8df72876
#
_cell.length_a   1.000
_cell.length_b   1.000
_cell.length_c   1.000
_cell.angle_alpha   90.00
_cell.angle_beta   90.00
_cell.angle_gamma   90.00
#
_symmetry.space_group_name_H-M   'P 1'
#
loop_
_entity.id
_entity.type
_entity.pdbx_description
1 polymer ?
#
loop_
_entity_poly.entity_id
_entity_poly.type
_entity_poly.pdbx_seq_one_letter_code
_entity_poly.pdbx_strand_id
1 'polypeptide(L)'
;ELLFQKRLIDLSRTAYQRGIVVFSDFLNLNELNILHTLPKEELYSGYGTFGGYAASERQMVAFLPDALCYEFLYPFSVLRIRPLNKKFSEDLTHRDYLGAILNLGIERCKIGDILVNTCEAVVFVSDHMSDFLAQNLTRIRHTPVVASIEELQEFQYEPSFEEIRGTVASVRLDTLLALAFSSSRSRLSGLIEGKKVFVNGRMIVSNGYRLKEGDIISVRGMGKFCYDGVLSETRKGRYSVVVRKYS
;
A
#
# COMPACT_ATOMS: atom_id res chain seq x y z
N GLU A 1 -6.50 17.31 9.09
CA GLU A 1 -5.36 16.57 9.68
C GLU A 1 -5.58 16.36 11.19
N LEU A 2 -5.81 17.42 11.98
CA LEU A 2 -6.07 17.32 13.42
C LEU A 2 -7.27 16.43 13.81
N LEU A 3 -8.36 16.46 13.05
CA LEU A 3 -9.53 15.59 13.27
C LEU A 3 -9.19 14.13 13.05
N PHE A 4 -8.37 13.84 12.05
CA PHE A 4 -7.93 12.49 11.76
C PHE A 4 -6.98 11.95 12.83
N GLN A 5 -6.04 12.78 13.32
CA GLN A 5 -5.17 12.43 14.45
C GLN A 5 -6.00 12.08 15.70
N LYS A 6 -6.98 12.93 16.05
CA LYS A 6 -7.90 12.66 17.17
C LYS A 6 -8.63 11.32 17.01
N ARG A 7 -9.13 11.02 15.79
CA ARG A 7 -9.76 9.73 15.50
C ARG A 7 -8.83 8.55 15.77
N LEU A 8 -7.57 8.62 15.34
CA LEU A 8 -6.58 7.56 15.59
C LEU A 8 -6.31 7.38 17.09
N ILE A 9 -6.16 8.49 17.82
CA ILE A 9 -5.96 8.47 19.28
C ILE A 9 -7.19 7.85 19.98
N ASP A 10 -8.40 8.19 19.56
CA ASP A 10 -9.63 7.63 20.13
C ASP A 10 -9.79 6.13 19.86
N LEU A 11 -9.39 5.65 18.66
CA LEU A 11 -9.35 4.22 18.35
C LEU A 11 -8.35 3.50 19.27
N SER A 12 -7.15 4.05 19.45
CA SER A 12 -6.13 3.46 20.33
C SER A 12 -6.59 3.44 21.80
N ARG A 13 -7.26 4.51 22.27
CA ARG A 13 -7.85 4.57 23.60
C ARG A 13 -8.95 3.52 23.78
N THR A 14 -9.78 3.32 22.77
CA THR A 14 -10.85 2.31 22.79
C THR A 14 -10.28 0.91 22.90
N ALA A 15 -9.22 0.62 22.15
CA ALA A 15 -8.52 -0.67 22.21
C ALA A 15 -7.97 -0.92 23.62
N TYR A 16 -7.30 0.06 24.20
CA TYR A 16 -6.76 -0.01 25.56
C TYR A 16 -7.84 -0.21 26.62
N GLN A 17 -8.89 0.63 26.60
CA GLN A 17 -9.94 0.61 27.63
C GLN A 17 -10.81 -0.64 27.58
N ARG A 18 -11.08 -1.18 26.38
CA ARG A 18 -11.94 -2.35 26.21
C ARG A 18 -11.17 -3.67 26.19
N GLY A 19 -9.85 -3.64 26.11
CA GLY A 19 -9.02 -4.85 25.99
C GLY A 19 -9.27 -5.65 24.71
N ILE A 20 -9.66 -4.99 23.61
CA ILE A 20 -9.96 -5.62 22.32
C ILE A 20 -9.15 -4.98 21.20
N VAL A 21 -8.91 -5.72 20.12
CA VAL A 21 -8.35 -5.14 18.89
C VAL A 21 -9.39 -4.24 18.24
N VAL A 22 -8.98 -3.02 17.90
CA VAL A 22 -9.83 -2.03 17.20
C VAL A 22 -9.18 -1.66 15.88
N PHE A 23 -9.97 -1.69 14.80
CA PHE A 23 -9.48 -1.45 13.45
C PHE A 23 -9.89 -0.07 12.94
N SER A 24 -9.02 0.51 12.11
CA SER A 24 -9.38 1.66 11.27
C SER A 24 -10.00 1.18 9.96
N ASP A 25 -10.51 2.12 9.16
CA ASP A 25 -10.70 1.92 7.72
C ASP A 25 -9.35 1.81 6.99
N PHE A 26 -9.34 1.52 5.68
CA PHE A 26 -8.12 1.58 4.87
C PHE A 26 -7.59 3.01 4.78
N LEU A 27 -6.37 3.19 5.26
CA LEU A 27 -5.63 4.44 5.21
C LEU A 27 -4.79 4.53 3.94
N ASN A 28 -4.72 5.71 3.36
CA ASN A 28 -3.79 6.01 2.27
C ASN A 28 -2.41 6.39 2.82
N LEU A 29 -1.41 6.55 1.94
CA LEU A 29 -0.03 6.87 2.33
C LEU A 29 0.11 8.15 3.19
N ASN A 30 -0.73 9.17 2.97
CA ASN A 30 -0.69 10.37 3.81
C ASN A 30 -1.27 10.12 5.20
N GLU A 31 -2.34 9.35 5.28
CA GLU A 31 -2.98 8.97 6.55
C GLU A 31 -2.07 8.05 7.36
N LEU A 32 -1.38 7.11 6.70
CA LEU A 32 -0.32 6.29 7.32
C LEU A 32 0.84 7.16 7.81
N ASN A 33 1.27 8.15 7.02
CA ASN A 33 2.30 9.08 7.46
C ASN A 33 1.85 9.85 8.72
N ILE A 34 0.60 10.30 8.80
CA ILE A 34 0.07 10.95 10.01
C ILE A 34 0.19 10.01 11.21
N LEU A 35 -0.24 8.75 11.07
CA LEU A 35 -0.11 7.74 12.13
C LEU A 35 1.35 7.55 12.57
N HIS A 36 2.27 7.37 11.61
CA HIS A 36 3.69 7.12 11.90
C HIS A 36 4.44 8.33 12.47
N THR A 37 3.87 9.52 12.35
CA THR A 37 4.43 10.78 12.88
C THR A 37 3.78 11.21 14.20
N LEU A 38 2.71 10.54 14.63
CA LEU A 38 2.14 10.78 15.96
C LEU A 38 3.15 10.41 17.05
N PRO A 39 3.31 11.24 18.08
CA PRO A 39 4.07 10.88 19.27
C PRO A 39 3.51 9.58 19.87
N LYS A 40 4.41 8.66 20.20
CA LYS A 40 3.97 7.36 20.79
C LYS A 40 3.23 7.54 22.10
N GLU A 41 3.55 8.60 22.83
CA GLU A 41 2.95 8.96 24.11
C GLU A 41 1.49 9.39 23.99
N GLU A 42 1.04 9.79 22.79
CA GLU A 42 -0.35 10.12 22.55
C GLU A 42 -1.23 8.90 22.24
N LEU A 43 -0.60 7.76 21.89
CA LEU A 43 -1.31 6.51 21.64
C LEU A 43 -1.41 5.68 22.93
N TYR A 44 -2.59 5.19 23.23
CA TYR A 44 -2.90 4.39 24.43
C TYR A 44 -2.58 2.91 24.26
N SER A 45 -2.38 2.46 23.02
CA SER A 45 -2.09 1.06 22.69
C SER A 45 -1.04 0.96 21.58
N GLY A 46 -0.40 -0.17 21.47
CA GLY A 46 0.39 -0.52 20.30
C GLY A 46 -0.46 -0.61 19.04
N TYR A 47 0.16 -0.66 17.88
CA TYR A 47 -0.55 -0.87 16.61
C TYR A 47 0.28 -1.66 15.60
N GLY A 48 -0.43 -2.32 14.69
CA GLY A 48 0.10 -2.92 13.48
C GLY A 48 -0.65 -2.42 12.25
N THR A 49 -0.06 -2.52 11.07
CA THR A 49 -0.71 -2.14 9.81
C THR A 49 -0.59 -3.27 8.80
N PHE A 50 -1.65 -3.50 8.03
CA PHE A 50 -1.67 -4.50 6.98
C PHE A 50 -2.70 -4.15 5.90
N GLY A 51 -2.40 -4.47 4.65
CA GLY A 51 -3.29 -4.19 3.51
C GLY A 51 -3.43 -5.36 2.54
N GLY A 52 -3.18 -6.60 3.04
CA GLY A 52 -3.37 -7.83 2.27
C GLY A 52 -2.09 -8.42 1.67
N TYR A 53 -1.04 -7.62 1.47
CA TYR A 53 0.27 -8.07 1.00
C TYR A 53 1.38 -7.10 1.42
N ALA A 54 2.64 -7.55 1.37
CA ALA A 54 3.78 -6.82 1.94
C ALA A 54 4.00 -5.41 1.37
N ALA A 55 3.69 -5.21 0.09
CA ALA A 55 3.91 -3.92 -0.60
C ALA A 55 2.62 -3.09 -0.75
N SER A 56 1.60 -3.34 0.06
CA SER A 56 0.33 -2.60 0.01
C SER A 56 0.51 -1.14 0.38
N GLU A 57 -0.08 -0.25 -0.43
CA GLU A 57 -0.06 1.19 -0.16
C GLU A 57 -1.23 1.64 0.73
N ARG A 58 -2.35 0.95 0.62
CA ARG A 58 -3.50 1.19 1.48
C ARG A 58 -3.61 0.09 2.52
N GLN A 59 -3.56 0.49 3.78
CA GLN A 59 -3.51 -0.45 4.90
C GLN A 59 -4.55 -0.09 5.95
N MET A 60 -5.11 -1.11 6.60
CA MET A 60 -5.84 -0.94 7.86
C MET A 60 -4.87 -0.92 9.03
N VAL A 61 -5.21 -0.19 10.05
CA VAL A 61 -4.49 -0.19 11.34
C VAL A 61 -5.28 -1.06 12.32
N ALA A 62 -4.59 -1.97 12.97
CA ALA A 62 -5.07 -2.68 14.14
C ALA A 62 -4.44 -2.05 15.39
N PHE A 63 -5.22 -1.46 16.26
CA PHE A 63 -4.79 -1.00 17.58
C PHE A 63 -4.89 -2.17 18.56
N LEU A 64 -3.77 -2.49 19.22
CA LEU A 64 -3.56 -3.74 19.96
C LEU A 64 -3.56 -3.45 21.46
N PRO A 65 -4.43 -4.09 22.27
CA PRO A 65 -4.38 -3.95 23.70
C PRO A 65 -3.09 -4.58 24.27
N ASP A 66 -2.59 -4.06 25.39
CA ASP A 66 -1.35 -4.53 26.00
C ASP A 66 -1.40 -6.02 26.38
N ALA A 67 -2.56 -6.52 26.78
CA ALA A 67 -2.80 -7.91 27.15
C ALA A 67 -3.49 -8.69 26.02
N LEU A 68 -2.99 -8.58 24.78
CA LEU A 68 -3.51 -9.36 23.67
C LEU A 68 -3.16 -10.85 23.87
N CYS A 69 -4.17 -11.67 24.07
CA CYS A 69 -4.05 -13.11 24.30
C CYS A 69 -4.73 -13.98 23.24
N TYR A 70 -5.12 -13.39 22.12
CA TYR A 70 -5.76 -14.09 21.00
C TYR A 70 -5.18 -13.63 19.65
N GLU A 71 -5.22 -14.50 18.67
CA GLU A 71 -4.92 -14.16 17.28
C GLU A 71 -6.09 -13.38 16.68
N PHE A 72 -5.79 -12.42 15.82
CA PHE A 72 -6.79 -11.62 15.14
C PHE A 72 -6.55 -11.60 13.64
N LEU A 73 -7.62 -11.44 12.89
CA LEU A 73 -7.59 -11.20 11.44
C LEU A 73 -8.03 -9.78 11.14
N TYR A 74 -7.44 -9.19 10.13
CA TYR A 74 -7.90 -7.89 9.63
C TYR A 74 -9.27 -8.06 8.95
N PRO A 75 -10.26 -7.18 9.25
CA PRO A 75 -11.63 -7.32 8.79
C PRO A 75 -11.82 -6.86 7.35
N PHE A 76 -11.10 -7.48 6.43
CA PHE A 76 -11.26 -7.26 5.01
C PHE A 76 -11.02 -8.55 4.23
N SER A 77 -11.71 -8.66 3.11
CA SER A 77 -11.67 -9.80 2.19
C SER A 77 -10.99 -9.42 0.88
N VAL A 78 -10.65 -10.41 0.11
CA VAL A 78 -10.15 -10.30 -1.26
C VAL A 78 -11.32 -10.49 -2.22
N LEU A 79 -11.60 -9.49 -3.04
CA LEU A 79 -12.60 -9.58 -4.10
C LEU A 79 -11.89 -9.74 -5.45
N ARG A 80 -12.08 -10.88 -6.10
CA ARG A 80 -11.56 -11.12 -7.45
C ARG A 80 -12.62 -10.80 -8.49
N ILE A 81 -12.30 -9.92 -9.41
CA ILE A 81 -13.20 -9.43 -10.47
C ILE A 81 -12.68 -9.93 -11.81
N ARG A 82 -13.51 -10.70 -12.51
CA ARG A 82 -13.19 -11.28 -13.81
C ARG A 82 -14.24 -10.91 -14.84
N PRO A 83 -13.87 -10.67 -16.11
CA PRO A 83 -14.84 -10.52 -17.17
C PRO A 83 -15.58 -11.84 -17.40
N LEU A 84 -16.88 -11.80 -17.64
CA LEU A 84 -17.68 -12.97 -18.01
C LEU A 84 -17.18 -13.62 -19.31
N ASN A 85 -16.66 -12.81 -20.24
CA ASN A 85 -16.08 -13.29 -21.48
C ASN A 85 -14.77 -12.53 -21.77
N LYS A 86 -13.65 -13.22 -21.63
CA LYS A 86 -12.31 -12.64 -21.87
C LYS A 86 -12.12 -12.14 -23.31
N LYS A 87 -12.77 -12.77 -24.30
CA LYS A 87 -12.61 -12.41 -25.72
C LYS A 87 -13.19 -11.03 -26.07
N PHE A 88 -14.17 -10.57 -25.30
CA PHE A 88 -14.86 -9.30 -25.52
C PHE A 88 -14.62 -8.29 -24.39
N SER A 89 -13.64 -8.55 -23.52
CA SER A 89 -13.28 -7.61 -22.47
C SER A 89 -12.44 -6.46 -23.01
N GLU A 90 -12.73 -5.25 -22.53
CA GLU A 90 -11.86 -4.10 -22.74
C GLU A 90 -10.62 -4.18 -21.84
N ASP A 91 -9.56 -3.48 -22.21
CA ASP A 91 -8.41 -3.27 -21.33
C ASP A 91 -8.80 -2.30 -20.22
N LEU A 92 -9.27 -2.87 -19.12
CA LEU A 92 -9.72 -2.11 -17.96
C LEU A 92 -8.52 -1.66 -17.11
N THR A 93 -8.52 -0.40 -16.75
CA THR A 93 -7.49 0.21 -15.90
C THR A 93 -7.91 0.24 -14.43
N HIS A 94 -6.96 0.47 -13.53
CA HIS A 94 -7.23 0.73 -12.12
C HIS A 94 -8.36 1.77 -11.90
N ARG A 95 -8.40 2.82 -12.72
CA ARG A 95 -9.43 3.87 -12.63
C ARG A 95 -10.82 3.38 -12.99
N ASP A 96 -10.92 2.46 -13.94
CA ASP A 96 -12.20 1.90 -14.36
C ASP A 96 -12.79 1.02 -13.27
N TYR A 97 -11.98 0.17 -12.64
CA TYR A 97 -12.38 -0.64 -11.48
C TYR A 97 -12.79 0.24 -10.31
N LEU A 98 -11.94 1.20 -9.92
CA LEU A 98 -12.22 2.12 -8.82
C LEU A 98 -13.50 2.91 -9.08
N GLY A 99 -13.66 3.48 -10.28
CA GLY A 99 -14.85 4.26 -10.65
C GLY A 99 -16.13 3.45 -10.59
N ALA A 100 -16.11 2.19 -11.06
CA ALA A 100 -17.28 1.32 -10.99
C ALA A 100 -17.68 1.00 -9.54
N ILE A 101 -16.71 0.74 -8.66
CA ILE A 101 -16.96 0.46 -7.25
C ILE A 101 -17.52 1.72 -6.54
N LEU A 102 -16.92 2.89 -6.76
CA LEU A 102 -17.39 4.13 -6.15
C LEU A 102 -18.78 4.53 -6.65
N ASN A 103 -19.13 4.22 -7.89
CA ASN A 103 -20.48 4.46 -8.44
C ASN A 103 -21.57 3.62 -7.77
N LEU A 104 -21.23 2.53 -7.09
CA LEU A 104 -22.14 1.76 -6.25
C LEU A 104 -22.37 2.40 -4.87
N GLY A 105 -21.79 3.55 -4.60
CA GLY A 105 -21.93 4.28 -3.34
C GLY A 105 -20.93 3.84 -2.24
N ILE A 106 -19.94 3.02 -2.58
CA ILE A 106 -18.92 2.59 -1.62
C ILE A 106 -17.92 3.72 -1.38
N GLU A 107 -17.66 4.04 -0.14
CA GLU A 107 -16.64 5.02 0.23
C GLU A 107 -15.22 4.52 -0.04
N ARG A 108 -14.33 5.41 -0.48
CA ARG A 108 -12.93 5.04 -0.81
C ARG A 108 -12.16 4.43 0.36
N CYS A 109 -12.50 4.80 1.60
CA CYS A 109 -11.86 4.26 2.80
C CYS A 109 -12.22 2.78 3.08
N LYS A 110 -13.28 2.25 2.46
CA LYS A 110 -13.66 0.83 2.57
C LYS A 110 -12.91 -0.06 1.58
N ILE A 111 -12.06 0.53 0.72
CA ILE A 111 -11.34 -0.16 -0.34
C ILE A 111 -9.84 0.02 -0.14
N GLY A 112 -9.11 -1.08 -0.11
CA GLY A 112 -7.66 -1.15 -0.11
C GLY A 112 -7.05 -0.89 -1.48
N ASP A 113 -5.99 -1.62 -1.80
CA ASP A 113 -5.37 -1.60 -3.11
C ASP A 113 -6.22 -2.36 -4.15
N ILE A 114 -6.08 -1.96 -5.39
CA ILE A 114 -6.65 -2.62 -6.56
C ILE A 114 -5.49 -3.09 -7.43
N LEU A 115 -5.31 -4.38 -7.53
CA LEU A 115 -4.28 -5.02 -8.34
C LEU A 115 -4.88 -5.44 -9.68
N VAL A 116 -4.45 -4.80 -10.76
CA VAL A 116 -4.99 -5.08 -12.10
C VAL A 116 -4.00 -5.95 -12.86
N ASN A 117 -4.47 -7.09 -13.32
CA ASN A 117 -3.78 -7.97 -14.27
C ASN A 117 -4.45 -7.86 -15.65
N THR A 118 -3.86 -8.48 -16.66
CA THR A 118 -4.28 -8.37 -18.08
C THR A 118 -5.79 -8.57 -18.30
N CYS A 119 -6.46 -9.41 -17.52
CA CYS A 119 -7.88 -9.72 -17.73
C CYS A 119 -8.71 -9.75 -16.44
N GLU A 120 -8.13 -9.44 -15.30
CA GLU A 120 -8.82 -9.49 -14.00
C GLU A 120 -8.25 -8.46 -13.05
N ALA A 121 -8.99 -8.17 -12.01
CA ALA A 121 -8.48 -7.37 -10.90
C ALA A 121 -8.78 -8.05 -9.57
N VAL A 122 -7.89 -7.78 -8.61
CA VAL A 122 -8.06 -8.14 -7.21
C VAL A 122 -8.23 -6.84 -6.43
N VAL A 123 -9.25 -6.79 -5.61
CA VAL A 123 -9.59 -5.63 -4.78
C VAL A 123 -9.65 -6.07 -3.33
N PHE A 124 -8.91 -5.40 -2.46
CA PHE A 124 -9.08 -5.57 -1.02
C PHE A 124 -10.23 -4.69 -0.56
N VAL A 125 -11.18 -5.27 0.15
CA VAL A 125 -12.42 -4.59 0.54
C VAL A 125 -12.81 -4.94 1.97
N SER A 126 -13.28 -3.96 2.74
CA SER A 126 -13.82 -4.20 4.08
C SER A 126 -14.91 -5.27 4.05
N ASP A 127 -14.89 -6.21 4.99
CA ASP A 127 -15.82 -7.36 5.05
C ASP A 127 -17.29 -6.95 4.96
N HIS A 128 -17.64 -5.83 5.58
CA HIS A 128 -19.01 -5.29 5.54
C HIS A 128 -19.49 -4.93 4.12
N MET A 129 -18.58 -4.75 3.16
CA MET A 129 -18.88 -4.34 1.79
C MET A 129 -18.66 -5.47 0.78
N SER A 130 -18.03 -6.57 1.18
CA SER A 130 -17.62 -7.64 0.26
C SER A 130 -18.79 -8.31 -0.44
N ASP A 131 -19.80 -8.74 0.32
CA ASP A 131 -21.02 -9.38 -0.23
C ASP A 131 -21.79 -8.42 -1.14
N PHE A 132 -21.94 -7.17 -0.71
CA PHE A 132 -22.64 -6.16 -1.51
C PHE A 132 -21.94 -5.96 -2.85
N LEU A 133 -20.60 -5.83 -2.87
CA LEU A 133 -19.83 -5.68 -4.09
C LEU A 133 -19.89 -6.93 -4.97
N ALA A 134 -19.77 -8.13 -4.39
CA ALA A 134 -19.83 -9.38 -5.12
C ALA A 134 -21.17 -9.55 -5.87
N GLN A 135 -22.27 -9.10 -5.28
CA GLN A 135 -23.62 -9.20 -5.86
C GLN A 135 -23.94 -8.07 -6.84
N ASN A 136 -23.43 -6.86 -6.63
CA ASN A 136 -23.87 -5.68 -7.38
C ASN A 136 -22.88 -5.20 -8.44
N LEU A 137 -21.60 -5.59 -8.37
CA LEU A 137 -20.61 -5.22 -9.37
C LEU A 137 -20.69 -6.17 -10.58
N THR A 138 -21.65 -5.91 -11.47
CA THR A 138 -21.94 -6.75 -12.64
C THR A 138 -21.34 -6.22 -13.94
N ARG A 139 -20.87 -4.96 -13.95
CA ARG A 139 -20.36 -4.31 -15.16
C ARG A 139 -19.34 -3.24 -14.83
N ILE A 140 -18.27 -3.17 -15.64
CA ILE A 140 -17.27 -2.09 -15.60
C ILE A 140 -17.13 -1.55 -17.04
N ARG A 141 -17.46 -0.27 -17.25
CA ARG A 141 -17.63 0.32 -18.59
C ARG A 141 -18.60 -0.52 -19.43
N HIS A 142 -18.12 -1.11 -20.52
CA HIS A 142 -18.92 -1.97 -21.41
C HIS A 142 -18.69 -3.47 -21.13
N THR A 143 -17.77 -3.83 -20.25
CA THR A 143 -17.41 -5.22 -19.93
C THR A 143 -18.28 -5.78 -18.80
N PRO A 144 -19.11 -6.80 -19.06
CA PRO A 144 -19.77 -7.56 -18.02
C PRO A 144 -18.76 -8.32 -17.18
N VAL A 145 -18.88 -8.26 -15.85
CA VAL A 145 -17.94 -8.88 -14.92
C VAL A 145 -18.69 -9.74 -13.89
N VAL A 146 -17.94 -10.64 -13.28
CA VAL A 146 -18.33 -11.36 -12.08
C VAL A 146 -17.29 -11.09 -11.00
N ALA A 147 -17.78 -10.83 -9.79
CA ALA A 147 -16.94 -10.64 -8.62
C ALA A 147 -17.16 -11.82 -7.66
N SER A 148 -16.07 -12.41 -7.18
CA SER A 148 -16.05 -13.50 -6.21
C SER A 148 -15.19 -13.15 -5.01
N ILE A 149 -15.67 -13.50 -3.81
CA ILE A 149 -14.93 -13.31 -2.57
C ILE A 149 -13.96 -14.47 -2.41
N GLU A 150 -12.72 -14.18 -2.06
CA GLU A 150 -11.69 -15.14 -1.66
C GLU A 150 -11.27 -14.82 -0.22
N GLU A 151 -10.98 -15.83 0.57
CA GLU A 151 -10.46 -15.62 1.91
C GLU A 151 -9.05 -15.03 1.85
N LEU A 152 -8.76 -14.05 2.71
CA LEU A 152 -7.47 -13.38 2.75
C LEU A 152 -6.30 -14.36 3.00
N GLN A 153 -6.56 -15.41 3.78
CA GLN A 153 -5.56 -16.44 4.12
C GLN A 153 -5.18 -17.32 2.92
N GLU A 154 -6.08 -17.47 1.95
CA GLU A 154 -5.87 -18.25 0.73
C GLU A 154 -5.23 -17.39 -0.38
N PHE A 155 -5.25 -16.07 -0.22
CA PHE A 155 -4.72 -15.14 -1.20
C PHE A 155 -3.21 -15.08 -1.16
N GLN A 156 -2.59 -15.57 -2.22
CA GLN A 156 -1.15 -15.41 -2.45
C GLN A 156 -0.94 -14.42 -3.60
N TYR A 157 -0.25 -13.35 -3.31
CA TYR A 157 0.14 -12.37 -4.31
C TYR A 157 1.65 -12.34 -4.44
N GLU A 158 2.13 -12.82 -5.56
CA GLU A 158 3.51 -12.64 -5.99
C GLU A 158 3.57 -11.42 -6.91
N PRO A 159 4.02 -10.27 -6.42
CA PRO A 159 4.13 -9.10 -7.26
C PRO A 159 5.14 -9.34 -8.38
N SER A 160 4.74 -9.02 -9.59
CA SER A 160 5.69 -8.92 -10.71
C SER A 160 6.62 -7.75 -10.44
N PHE A 161 7.93 -7.99 -10.59
CA PHE A 161 8.92 -6.95 -10.40
C PHE A 161 10.07 -7.08 -11.41
N GLU A 162 10.62 -5.94 -11.77
CA GLU A 162 11.85 -5.81 -12.53
C GLU A 162 13.01 -5.64 -11.56
N GLU A 163 13.98 -6.58 -11.59
CA GLU A 163 15.20 -6.43 -10.82
C GLU A 163 16.15 -5.47 -11.53
N ILE A 164 16.51 -4.39 -10.88
CA ILE A 164 17.42 -3.36 -11.38
C ILE A 164 18.69 -3.35 -10.54
N ARG A 165 19.82 -3.62 -11.16
CA ARG A 165 21.15 -3.54 -10.54
C ARG A 165 21.86 -2.28 -10.98
N GLY A 166 22.59 -1.66 -10.06
CA GLY A 166 23.39 -0.48 -10.40
C GLY A 166 24.44 -0.16 -9.37
N THR A 167 25.32 0.79 -9.72
CA THR A 167 26.41 1.23 -8.84
C THR A 167 26.17 2.65 -8.38
N VAL A 168 26.07 2.86 -7.06
CA VAL A 168 25.81 4.15 -6.43
C VAL A 168 26.98 4.57 -5.55
N ALA A 169 27.18 5.88 -5.40
CA ALA A 169 28.21 6.40 -4.51
C ALA A 169 27.79 6.32 -3.03
N SER A 170 26.50 6.30 -2.76
CA SER A 170 25.94 6.17 -1.41
C SER A 170 24.51 5.64 -1.49
N VAL A 171 24.07 4.89 -0.46
CA VAL A 171 22.73 4.37 -0.33
C VAL A 171 21.83 5.48 0.22
N ARG A 172 21.39 6.37 -0.69
CA ARG A 172 20.52 7.51 -0.38
C ARG A 172 19.27 7.47 -1.24
N LEU A 173 18.21 8.06 -0.74
CA LEU A 173 16.91 8.08 -1.41
C LEU A 173 16.99 8.66 -2.82
N ASP A 174 17.63 9.83 -3.00
CA ASP A 174 17.80 10.48 -4.31
C ASP A 174 18.56 9.59 -5.31
N THR A 175 19.52 8.83 -4.83
CA THR A 175 20.37 7.96 -5.66
C THR A 175 19.63 6.71 -6.11
N LEU A 176 18.91 6.06 -5.18
CA LEU A 176 18.16 4.83 -5.49
C LEU A 176 16.91 5.12 -6.31
N LEU A 177 16.26 6.28 -6.11
CA LEU A 177 15.19 6.75 -6.98
C LEU A 177 15.68 6.91 -8.44
N ALA A 178 16.87 7.53 -8.63
CA ALA A 178 17.44 7.72 -9.95
C ALA A 178 17.73 6.38 -10.65
N LEU A 179 18.18 5.38 -9.88
CA LEU A 179 18.41 4.04 -10.37
C LEU A 179 17.08 3.36 -10.75
N ALA A 180 16.11 3.31 -9.83
CA ALA A 180 14.84 2.58 -10.00
C ALA A 180 13.96 3.13 -11.14
N PHE A 181 14.00 4.45 -11.35
CA PHE A 181 13.14 5.10 -12.37
C PHE A 181 13.90 5.60 -13.60
N SER A 182 15.19 5.31 -13.71
CA SER A 182 16.05 5.72 -14.83
C SER A 182 15.88 7.21 -15.18
N SER A 183 15.83 8.07 -14.16
CA SER A 183 15.51 9.50 -14.30
C SER A 183 16.59 10.39 -13.67
N SER A 184 16.62 11.66 -14.08
CA SER A 184 17.60 12.61 -13.55
C SER A 184 17.36 12.90 -12.06
N ARG A 185 18.44 13.06 -11.30
CA ARG A 185 18.36 13.38 -9.87
C ARG A 185 17.61 14.69 -9.60
N SER A 186 17.75 15.70 -10.45
CA SER A 186 17.06 16.98 -10.30
C SER A 186 15.55 16.84 -10.36
N ARG A 187 15.04 16.04 -11.31
CA ARG A 187 13.60 15.73 -11.38
C ARG A 187 13.11 14.99 -10.14
N LEU A 188 13.88 14.05 -9.64
CA LEU A 188 13.50 13.21 -8.50
C LEU A 188 13.64 13.97 -7.18
N SER A 189 14.62 14.86 -7.04
CA SER A 189 14.70 15.78 -5.90
C SER A 189 13.45 16.65 -5.79
N GLY A 190 12.93 17.14 -6.92
CA GLY A 190 11.67 17.88 -6.94
C GLY A 190 10.44 17.06 -6.47
N LEU A 191 10.45 15.73 -6.65
CA LEU A 191 9.41 14.86 -6.12
C LEU A 191 9.53 14.65 -4.61
N ILE A 192 10.78 14.51 -4.10
CA ILE A 192 11.04 14.38 -2.67
C ILE A 192 10.62 15.68 -1.94
N GLU A 193 11.09 16.83 -2.41
CA GLU A 193 10.74 18.14 -1.87
C GLU A 193 9.24 18.45 -2.02
N GLY A 194 8.64 17.99 -3.13
CA GLY A 194 7.21 18.09 -3.41
C GLY A 194 6.32 17.12 -2.62
N LYS A 195 6.86 16.43 -1.60
CA LYS A 195 6.11 15.53 -0.70
C LYS A 195 5.40 14.37 -1.43
N LYS A 196 6.02 13.85 -2.50
CA LYS A 196 5.47 12.77 -3.33
C LYS A 196 6.13 11.41 -3.07
N VAL A 197 7.13 11.35 -2.19
CA VAL A 197 7.92 10.15 -1.92
C VAL A 197 7.68 9.67 -0.49
N PHE A 198 7.39 8.39 -0.36
CA PHE A 198 7.12 7.71 0.92
C PHE A 198 8.03 6.51 1.06
N VAL A 199 8.55 6.29 2.26
CA VAL A 199 9.32 5.10 2.64
C VAL A 199 8.53 4.39 3.74
N ASN A 200 8.09 3.17 3.49
CA ASN A 200 7.23 2.38 4.39
C ASN A 200 6.02 3.19 4.91
N GLY A 201 5.34 3.91 4.00
CA GLY A 201 4.20 4.76 4.32
C GLY A 201 4.54 6.11 4.93
N ARG A 202 5.79 6.36 5.34
CA ARG A 202 6.23 7.65 5.90
C ARG A 202 6.73 8.59 4.83
N MET A 203 6.20 9.80 4.79
CA MET A 203 6.62 10.85 3.84
C MET A 203 8.06 11.31 4.15
N ILE A 204 8.92 11.29 3.14
CA ILE A 204 10.30 11.74 3.24
C ILE A 204 10.50 12.99 2.38
N VAL A 205 11.08 14.02 2.95
CA VAL A 205 11.40 15.31 2.28
C VAL A 205 12.89 15.57 2.18
N SER A 206 13.73 14.67 2.69
CA SER A 206 15.18 14.78 2.65
C SER A 206 15.77 13.93 1.52
N ASN A 207 16.43 14.56 0.56
CA ASN A 207 17.15 13.89 -0.53
C ASN A 207 18.21 12.90 -0.02
N GLY A 208 18.87 13.26 1.11
CA GLY A 208 19.92 12.46 1.73
C GLY A 208 19.43 11.36 2.66
N TYR A 209 18.13 11.08 2.73
CA TYR A 209 17.59 10.01 3.58
C TYR A 209 18.27 8.68 3.25
N ARG A 210 18.76 7.98 4.28
CA ARG A 210 19.42 6.67 4.14
C ARG A 210 18.38 5.58 4.20
N LEU A 211 18.33 4.77 3.13
CA LEU A 211 17.45 3.62 3.05
C LEU A 211 18.08 2.41 3.74
N LYS A 212 17.22 1.56 4.28
CA LYS A 212 17.56 0.25 4.85
C LYS A 212 17.11 -0.85 3.90
N GLU A 213 17.79 -1.97 3.96
CA GLU A 213 17.38 -3.18 3.23
C GLU A 213 15.96 -3.58 3.64
N GLY A 214 15.13 -3.90 2.65
CA GLY A 214 13.70 -4.18 2.81
C GLY A 214 12.79 -2.95 2.77
N ASP A 215 13.35 -1.71 2.73
CA ASP A 215 12.49 -0.52 2.61
C ASP A 215 11.72 -0.52 1.28
N ILE A 216 10.43 -0.23 1.39
CA ILE A 216 9.53 -0.05 0.23
C ILE A 216 9.34 1.44 0.00
N ILE A 217 9.71 1.89 -1.19
CA ILE A 217 9.65 3.29 -1.61
C ILE A 217 8.51 3.45 -2.60
N SER A 218 7.49 4.24 -2.23
CA SER A 218 6.38 4.60 -3.11
C SER A 218 6.52 6.03 -3.59
N VAL A 219 6.40 6.24 -4.91
CA VAL A 219 6.49 7.56 -5.55
C VAL A 219 5.19 7.84 -6.27
N ARG A 220 4.46 8.87 -5.82
CA ARG A 220 3.18 9.24 -6.44
C ARG A 220 3.32 9.52 -7.93
N GLY A 221 2.56 8.78 -8.72
CA GLY A 221 2.54 8.92 -10.18
C GLY A 221 3.69 8.26 -10.93
N MET A 222 4.57 7.52 -10.22
CA MET A 222 5.68 6.78 -10.85
C MET A 222 5.72 5.30 -10.48
N GLY A 223 5.03 4.88 -9.41
CA GLY A 223 5.04 3.50 -8.92
C GLY A 223 5.90 3.33 -7.67
N LYS A 224 6.30 2.09 -7.39
CA LYS A 224 7.03 1.73 -6.18
C LYS A 224 8.17 0.75 -6.46
N PHE A 225 9.14 0.71 -5.56
CA PHE A 225 10.21 -0.29 -5.58
C PHE A 225 10.63 -0.67 -4.15
N CYS A 226 11.21 -1.86 -4.00
CA CYS A 226 11.86 -2.33 -2.79
C CYS A 226 13.38 -2.19 -2.93
N TYR A 227 14.05 -1.74 -1.89
CA TYR A 227 15.51 -1.75 -1.81
C TYR A 227 15.98 -3.05 -1.15
N ASP A 228 16.65 -3.93 -1.92
CA ASP A 228 17.05 -5.26 -1.45
C ASP A 228 18.45 -5.31 -0.84
N GLY A 229 19.22 -4.22 -0.93
CA GLY A 229 20.50 -4.14 -0.25
C GLY A 229 21.72 -3.89 -1.14
N VAL A 230 22.88 -3.96 -0.51
CA VAL A 230 24.20 -3.85 -1.15
C VAL A 230 24.71 -5.25 -1.49
N LEU A 231 25.04 -5.48 -2.75
CA LEU A 231 25.64 -6.73 -3.21
C LEU A 231 27.14 -6.78 -2.94
N SER A 232 27.84 -5.66 -3.19
CA SER A 232 29.29 -5.56 -3.02
C SER A 232 29.75 -4.10 -2.99
N GLU A 233 30.93 -3.87 -2.47
CA GLU A 233 31.63 -2.61 -2.60
C GLU A 233 32.68 -2.70 -3.71
N THR A 234 32.72 -1.70 -4.57
CA THR A 234 33.70 -1.63 -5.67
C THR A 234 35.05 -1.11 -5.16
N ARG A 235 36.13 -1.41 -5.88
CA ARG A 235 37.49 -0.91 -5.56
C ARG A 235 37.59 0.62 -5.44
N LYS A 236 36.62 1.37 -5.98
CA LYS A 236 36.52 2.83 -5.93
C LYS A 236 35.60 3.33 -4.82
N GLY A 237 35.25 2.51 -3.83
CA GLY A 237 34.38 2.89 -2.70
C GLY A 237 32.91 3.17 -3.09
N ARG A 238 32.42 2.58 -4.18
CA ARG A 238 31.01 2.67 -4.57
C ARG A 238 30.31 1.36 -4.26
N TYR A 239 29.01 1.42 -4.04
CA TYR A 239 28.18 0.28 -3.69
C TYR A 239 27.45 -0.25 -4.92
N SER A 240 27.61 -1.54 -5.21
CA SER A 240 26.73 -2.28 -6.12
C SER A 240 25.46 -2.63 -5.36
N VAL A 241 24.31 -2.15 -5.83
CA VAL A 241 23.02 -2.29 -5.15
C VAL A 241 22.00 -2.95 -6.07
N VAL A 242 20.98 -3.54 -5.46
CA VAL A 242 19.82 -4.09 -6.16
C VAL A 242 18.53 -3.48 -5.62
N VAL A 243 17.62 -3.18 -6.53
CA VAL A 243 16.26 -2.75 -6.24
C VAL A 243 15.28 -3.57 -7.08
N ARG A 244 14.12 -3.90 -6.53
CA ARG A 244 13.01 -4.55 -7.25
C ARG A 244 11.90 -3.54 -7.47
N LYS A 245 11.73 -3.13 -8.72
CA LYS A 245 10.64 -2.23 -9.11
C LYS A 245 9.40 -3.04 -9.41
N TYR A 246 8.31 -2.72 -8.76
CA TYR A 246 7.01 -3.35 -8.98
C TYR A 246 6.39 -2.86 -10.31
N SER A 247 5.89 -3.81 -11.07
CA SER A 247 5.23 -3.57 -12.38
C SER A 247 3.76 -3.26 -12.20
#